data_029209469285c4e25e6fc479d700edc9
#
_entry.id   029209469285c4e25e6fc479d700edc9
#
_cell.length_a   1.000
_cell.length_b   1.000
_cell.length_c   1.000
_cell.angle_alpha   90.00
_cell.angle_beta   90.00
_cell.angle_gamma   90.00
#
_symmetry.space_group_name_H-M   'P 1'
#
loop_
_entity.id
_entity.type
_entity.pdbx_description
1 polymer ?
#
loop_
_entity_poly.entity_id
_entity_poly.type
_entity_poly.pdbx_seq_one_letter_code
_entity_poly.pdbx_strand_id
1 'polypeptide(L)'
;ADPIKMTVKPEHENLSVYFNLDNGGGKIRGIYLEENESARPLFEQWFKSFAEMGASTVSIRKSMYTDQQAFNGVGLPGFQFIQDPLEYENHIHHSNVDTVDHLVEADLMQASAVLAGIVYLAANSNEKMPRMAMPAPLPARSGTLIPPRPFPRPRKSDAPTGSPSWA
;
A
#
# COMPACT_ATOMS: atom_id res chain seq x y z
N ALA A 1 24.60 5.95 20.78
CA ALA A 1 23.29 5.37 21.01
C ALA A 1 23.26 3.99 20.35
N ASP A 2 22.83 2.97 21.08
CA ASP A 2 22.75 1.62 20.54
C ASP A 2 21.69 1.56 19.41
N PRO A 3 21.95 0.79 18.34
CA PRO A 3 20.94 0.61 17.30
C PRO A 3 19.69 -0.03 17.90
N ILE A 4 18.52 0.43 17.47
CA ILE A 4 17.24 -0.18 17.88
C ILE A 4 17.25 -1.62 17.40
N LYS A 5 17.42 -2.57 18.34
CA LYS A 5 17.37 -3.99 18.04
C LYS A 5 15.90 -4.42 17.96
N MET A 6 15.47 -4.74 16.76
CA MET A 6 14.12 -5.28 16.53
C MET A 6 14.05 -6.72 17.04
N THR A 7 13.06 -7.04 17.87
CA THR A 7 12.78 -8.41 18.31
C THR A 7 11.44 -8.83 17.70
N VAL A 8 11.47 -9.84 16.87
CA VAL A 8 10.26 -10.41 16.25
C VAL A 8 9.62 -11.43 17.18
N LYS A 9 8.29 -11.51 17.14
CA LYS A 9 7.52 -12.53 17.86
C LYS A 9 7.51 -13.85 17.07
N PRO A 10 7.22 -15.00 17.71
CA PRO A 10 7.15 -16.29 17.03
C PRO A 10 6.16 -16.30 15.86
N GLU A 11 5.07 -15.54 15.96
CA GLU A 11 4.05 -15.42 14.91
C GLU A 11 4.58 -14.84 13.61
N HIS A 12 5.68 -14.07 13.67
CA HIS A 12 6.35 -13.55 12.49
C HIS A 12 6.73 -14.66 11.50
N GLU A 13 7.17 -15.82 12.01
CA GLU A 13 7.51 -16.95 11.15
C GLU A 13 6.27 -17.60 10.51
N ASN A 14 5.09 -17.44 11.09
CA ASN A 14 3.87 -18.07 10.59
C ASN A 14 3.25 -17.33 9.39
N LEU A 15 3.49 -16.04 9.23
CA LEU A 15 2.98 -15.26 8.10
C LEU A 15 3.69 -15.68 6.80
N SER A 16 2.92 -16.00 5.77
CA SER A 16 3.45 -16.27 4.44
C SER A 16 3.56 -14.99 3.61
N VAL A 17 2.48 -14.24 3.51
CA VAL A 17 2.39 -13.05 2.66
C VAL A 17 1.31 -12.09 3.16
N TYR A 18 1.51 -10.80 2.90
CA TYR A 18 0.50 -9.75 3.02
C TYR A 18 0.22 -9.15 1.65
N PHE A 19 -1.04 -9.09 1.27
CA PHE A 19 -1.49 -8.42 0.06
C PHE A 19 -2.24 -7.14 0.40
N ASN A 20 -1.87 -6.07 -0.27
CA ASN A 20 -2.50 -4.77 -0.15
C ASN A 20 -3.21 -4.36 -1.44
N LEU A 21 -4.41 -3.79 -1.32
CA LEU A 21 -5.21 -3.28 -2.42
C LEU A 21 -5.75 -1.92 -1.98
N ASP A 22 -5.09 -0.84 -2.37
CA ASP A 22 -5.32 0.47 -1.77
C ASP A 22 -5.18 1.66 -2.74
N ASN A 23 -4.44 1.51 -3.84
CA ASN A 23 -4.11 2.61 -4.74
C ASN A 23 -4.89 2.55 -6.05
N GLY A 24 -6.16 2.90 -6.00
CA GLY A 24 -7.03 2.96 -7.17
C GLY A 24 -8.41 2.38 -6.93
N GLY A 25 -9.38 2.72 -7.77
CA GLY A 25 -10.75 2.25 -7.71
C GLY A 25 -11.12 1.22 -8.79
N GLY A 26 -10.22 0.96 -9.74
CA GLY A 26 -10.51 0.18 -10.94
C GLY A 26 -9.98 -1.25 -10.91
N LYS A 27 -9.87 -1.83 -12.11
CA LYS A 27 -9.40 -3.21 -12.30
C LYS A 27 -8.00 -3.43 -11.77
N ILE A 28 -7.75 -4.62 -11.24
CA ILE A 28 -6.39 -5.09 -10.99
C ILE A 28 -5.69 -5.38 -12.32
N ARG A 29 -4.50 -4.82 -12.51
CA ARG A 29 -3.64 -5.03 -13.68
C ARG A 29 -2.45 -5.92 -13.41
N GLY A 30 -2.12 -6.14 -12.14
CA GLY A 30 -0.99 -6.96 -11.72
C GLY A 30 -0.55 -6.68 -10.30
N ILE A 31 0.76 -6.81 -10.05
CA ILE A 31 1.36 -6.69 -8.72
C ILE A 31 2.70 -5.94 -8.77
N TYR A 32 2.97 -5.13 -7.75
CA TYR A 32 4.30 -4.61 -7.46
C TYR A 32 5.04 -5.61 -6.56
N LEU A 33 6.25 -6.01 -6.98
CA LEU A 33 7.11 -6.95 -6.23
C LEU A 33 7.77 -6.31 -5.01
N GLU A 34 7.63 -5.01 -4.83
CA GLU A 34 8.22 -4.26 -3.70
C GLU A 34 9.73 -4.55 -3.53
N GLU A 35 10.46 -4.61 -4.66
CA GLU A 35 11.88 -4.97 -4.76
C GLU A 35 12.19 -6.46 -4.45
N ASN A 36 11.20 -7.30 -4.18
CA ASN A 36 11.37 -8.73 -3.94
C ASN A 36 11.38 -9.52 -5.25
N GLU A 37 12.49 -9.48 -5.96
CA GLU A 37 12.64 -10.17 -7.25
C GLU A 37 12.48 -11.69 -7.14
N SER A 38 12.77 -12.28 -5.98
CA SER A 38 12.61 -13.72 -5.76
C SER A 38 11.17 -14.22 -5.86
N ALA A 39 10.19 -13.31 -5.70
CA ALA A 39 8.77 -13.63 -5.83
C ALA A 39 8.27 -13.60 -7.29
N ARG A 40 9.06 -13.03 -8.23
CA ARG A 40 8.66 -12.87 -9.65
C ARG A 40 8.16 -14.16 -10.31
N PRO A 41 8.90 -15.30 -10.26
CA PRO A 41 8.45 -16.50 -10.95
C PRO A 41 7.09 -17.01 -10.50
N LEU A 42 6.78 -16.87 -9.20
CA LEU A 42 5.49 -17.27 -8.64
C LEU A 42 4.37 -16.38 -9.18
N PHE A 43 4.54 -15.07 -9.13
CA PHE A 43 3.53 -14.14 -9.63
C PHE A 43 3.33 -14.24 -11.14
N GLU A 44 4.39 -14.39 -11.93
CA GLU A 44 4.29 -14.61 -13.37
C GLU A 44 3.52 -15.89 -13.71
N GLN A 45 3.72 -16.94 -12.91
CA GLN A 45 2.95 -18.18 -13.06
C GLN A 45 1.47 -17.98 -12.68
N TRP A 46 1.19 -17.36 -11.55
CA TRP A 46 -0.17 -17.17 -11.05
C TRP A 46 -0.99 -16.25 -11.94
N PHE A 47 -0.42 -15.14 -12.41
CA PHE A 47 -1.11 -14.18 -13.26
C PHE A 47 -1.45 -14.70 -14.66
N LYS A 48 -0.86 -15.81 -15.11
CA LYS A 48 -1.26 -16.46 -16.36
C LYS A 48 -2.76 -16.79 -16.38
N SER A 49 -3.31 -17.19 -15.24
CA SER A 49 -4.73 -17.52 -15.10
C SER A 49 -5.67 -16.31 -15.20
N PHE A 50 -5.14 -15.10 -15.07
CA PHE A 50 -5.90 -13.86 -15.07
C PHE A 50 -5.57 -12.95 -16.27
N ALA A 51 -4.75 -13.44 -17.21
CA ALA A 51 -4.29 -12.65 -18.36
C ALA A 51 -5.46 -12.16 -19.23
N GLU A 52 -6.47 -13.00 -19.48
CA GLU A 52 -7.68 -12.65 -20.23
C GLU A 52 -8.55 -11.62 -19.51
N MET A 53 -8.42 -11.51 -18.19
CA MET A 53 -9.07 -10.47 -17.39
C MET A 53 -8.28 -9.15 -17.39
N GLY A 54 -7.13 -9.10 -18.09
CA GLY A 54 -6.27 -7.93 -18.18
C GLY A 54 -5.34 -7.74 -16.98
N ALA A 55 -5.15 -8.78 -16.16
CA ALA A 55 -4.24 -8.80 -15.01
C ALA A 55 -3.04 -9.69 -15.32
N SER A 56 -1.92 -9.09 -15.75
CA SER A 56 -0.70 -9.82 -16.15
C SER A 56 0.60 -9.10 -15.83
N THR A 57 0.54 -7.90 -15.29
CA THR A 57 1.72 -7.08 -15.03
C THR A 57 2.41 -7.50 -13.75
N VAL A 58 3.70 -7.82 -13.83
CA VAL A 58 4.56 -8.07 -12.66
C VAL A 58 5.71 -7.07 -12.69
N SER A 59 5.70 -6.12 -11.76
CA SER A 59 6.63 -5.01 -11.74
C SER A 59 7.53 -5.05 -10.51
N ILE A 60 8.85 -4.87 -10.71
CA ILE A 60 9.82 -4.77 -9.60
C ILE A 60 9.66 -3.50 -8.75
N ARG A 61 8.90 -2.53 -9.25
CA ARG A 61 8.73 -1.24 -8.57
C ARG A 61 8.24 -1.42 -7.15
N LYS A 62 8.57 -0.44 -6.34
CA LYS A 62 8.07 -0.26 -4.98
C LYS A 62 6.95 0.77 -5.01
N SER A 63 5.83 0.44 -4.41
CA SER A 63 4.78 1.42 -4.13
C SER A 63 5.09 2.18 -2.84
N MET A 64 4.55 3.38 -2.71
CA MET A 64 4.83 4.25 -1.57
C MET A 64 3.56 4.52 -0.77
N TYR A 65 3.73 4.73 0.53
CA TYR A 65 2.67 5.17 1.45
C TYR A 65 1.49 4.22 1.62
N THR A 66 1.74 2.91 1.56
CA THR A 66 0.73 1.87 1.72
C THR A 66 1.16 0.82 2.74
N ASP A 67 0.21 0.04 3.29
CA ASP A 67 0.38 -0.79 4.49
C ASP A 67 1.38 -1.94 4.34
N GLN A 68 1.58 -2.49 3.13
CA GLN A 68 2.58 -3.53 2.90
C GLN A 68 4.00 -3.10 3.29
N GLN A 69 4.29 -1.80 3.32
CA GLN A 69 5.60 -1.28 3.74
C GLN A 69 5.94 -1.64 5.19
N ALA A 70 4.92 -1.70 6.07
CA ALA A 70 5.13 -2.10 7.45
C ALA A 70 5.59 -3.57 7.55
N PHE A 71 5.05 -4.44 6.68
CA PHE A 71 5.45 -5.84 6.59
C PHE A 71 6.86 -5.96 5.99
N ASN A 72 7.14 -5.28 4.88
CA ASN A 72 8.45 -5.26 4.25
C ASN A 72 9.53 -4.73 5.19
N GLY A 73 9.19 -3.73 6.00
CA GLY A 73 10.08 -3.15 7.01
C GLY A 73 10.54 -4.11 8.12
N VAL A 74 9.85 -5.23 8.27
CA VAL A 74 10.21 -6.31 9.21
C VAL A 74 10.58 -7.62 8.51
N GLY A 75 10.90 -7.57 7.21
CA GLY A 75 11.34 -8.73 6.43
C GLY A 75 10.22 -9.70 6.05
N LEU A 76 8.95 -9.31 6.24
CA LEU A 76 7.80 -10.08 5.79
C LEU A 76 7.44 -9.70 4.34
N PRO A 77 7.02 -10.67 3.49
CA PRO A 77 6.64 -10.38 2.11
C PRO A 77 5.29 -9.63 2.08
N GLY A 78 5.33 -8.36 1.72
CA GLY A 78 4.16 -7.53 1.49
C GLY A 78 4.13 -7.03 0.05
N PHE A 79 2.99 -7.12 -0.62
CA PHE A 79 2.84 -6.74 -2.02
C PHE A 79 1.61 -5.86 -2.23
N GLN A 80 1.75 -4.85 -3.09
CA GLN A 80 0.66 -3.97 -3.49
C GLN A 80 0.17 -4.37 -4.88
N PHE A 81 -1.15 -4.55 -5.06
CA PHE A 81 -1.72 -4.73 -6.39
C PHE A 81 -1.63 -3.45 -7.21
N ILE A 82 -1.44 -3.61 -8.51
CA ILE A 82 -1.52 -2.53 -9.49
C ILE A 82 -2.98 -2.41 -9.91
N GLN A 83 -3.59 -1.26 -9.68
CA GLN A 83 -4.97 -0.98 -10.06
C GLN A 83 -5.03 0.15 -11.09
N ASP A 84 -6.11 0.14 -11.89
CA ASP A 84 -6.49 1.32 -12.64
C ASP A 84 -6.89 2.42 -11.65
N PRO A 85 -6.29 3.62 -11.72
CA PRO A 85 -6.52 4.65 -10.73
C PRO A 85 -7.94 5.23 -10.80
N LEU A 86 -8.59 5.21 -11.97
CA LEU A 86 -9.83 5.94 -12.22
C LEU A 86 -9.70 7.40 -11.73
N GLU A 87 -10.55 7.83 -10.83
CA GLU A 87 -10.51 9.18 -10.25
C GLU A 87 -9.75 9.25 -8.92
N TYR A 88 -9.08 8.15 -8.51
CA TYR A 88 -8.42 8.05 -7.20
C TYR A 88 -7.41 9.16 -6.98
N GLU A 89 -6.44 9.32 -7.87
CA GLU A 89 -5.31 10.24 -7.69
C GLU A 89 -5.70 11.71 -7.75
N ASN A 90 -6.72 12.06 -8.55
CA ASN A 90 -7.00 13.44 -8.90
C ASN A 90 -8.30 14.00 -8.32
N HIS A 91 -9.13 13.16 -7.71
CA HIS A 91 -10.46 13.60 -7.28
C HIS A 91 -10.87 13.06 -5.91
N ILE A 92 -10.83 11.74 -5.69
CA ILE A 92 -11.46 11.13 -4.51
C ILE A 92 -10.49 10.88 -3.35
N HIS A 93 -9.21 10.60 -3.61
CA HIS A 93 -8.25 10.23 -2.58
C HIS A 93 -8.19 11.24 -1.43
N HIS A 94 -8.48 10.79 -0.21
CA HIS A 94 -8.52 11.58 1.02
C HIS A 94 -9.43 12.83 0.96
N SER A 95 -10.51 12.76 0.19
CA SER A 95 -11.46 13.86 0.04
C SER A 95 -12.84 13.51 0.57
N ASN A 96 -13.70 14.50 0.75
CA ASN A 96 -15.08 14.31 1.17
C ASN A 96 -16.02 13.90 0.04
N VAL A 97 -15.50 13.78 -1.18
CA VAL A 97 -16.25 13.28 -2.35
C VAL A 97 -15.91 11.82 -2.67
N ASP A 98 -15.16 11.15 -1.78
CA ASP A 98 -14.91 9.71 -1.88
C ASP A 98 -16.16 8.93 -1.48
N THR A 99 -17.03 8.72 -2.45
CA THR A 99 -18.35 8.12 -2.30
C THR A 99 -18.54 6.96 -3.28
N VAL A 100 -19.52 6.10 -3.01
CA VAL A 100 -19.74 4.83 -3.74
C VAL A 100 -20.03 5.01 -5.24
N ASP A 101 -20.53 6.16 -5.64
CA ASP A 101 -20.86 6.49 -7.05
C ASP A 101 -19.61 6.65 -7.94
N HIS A 102 -18.41 6.76 -7.34
CA HIS A 102 -17.13 6.73 -8.06
C HIS A 102 -16.61 5.31 -8.34
N LEU A 103 -17.30 4.29 -7.84
CA LEU A 103 -16.92 2.90 -8.08
C LEU A 103 -17.57 2.37 -9.35
N VAL A 104 -16.82 1.55 -10.09
CA VAL A 104 -17.31 0.85 -11.29
C VAL A 104 -17.54 -0.61 -10.92
N GLU A 105 -18.81 -1.06 -10.93
CA GLU A 105 -19.21 -2.41 -10.51
C GLU A 105 -18.40 -3.51 -11.22
N ALA A 106 -18.28 -3.43 -12.55
CA ALA A 106 -17.54 -4.42 -13.35
C ALA A 106 -16.04 -4.47 -12.97
N ASP A 107 -15.46 -3.35 -12.56
CA ASP A 107 -14.07 -3.28 -12.13
C ASP A 107 -13.89 -3.88 -10.74
N LEU A 108 -14.83 -3.63 -9.82
CA LEU A 108 -14.85 -4.27 -8.51
C LEU A 108 -15.02 -5.80 -8.61
N MET A 109 -15.88 -6.27 -9.51
CA MET A 109 -16.06 -7.70 -9.75
C MET A 109 -14.77 -8.34 -10.26
N GLN A 110 -14.08 -7.71 -11.22
CA GLN A 110 -12.80 -8.18 -11.73
C GLN A 110 -11.73 -8.17 -10.63
N ALA A 111 -11.61 -7.08 -9.88
CA ALA A 111 -10.64 -6.94 -8.81
C ALA A 111 -10.86 -7.99 -7.71
N SER A 112 -12.12 -8.25 -7.34
CA SER A 112 -12.49 -9.27 -6.36
C SER A 112 -12.09 -10.68 -6.83
N ALA A 113 -12.35 -11.01 -8.09
CA ALA A 113 -12.01 -12.32 -8.68
C ALA A 113 -10.49 -12.53 -8.72
N VAL A 114 -9.73 -11.52 -9.17
CA VAL A 114 -8.27 -11.60 -9.24
C VAL A 114 -7.67 -11.70 -7.84
N LEU A 115 -8.11 -10.85 -6.90
CA LEU A 115 -7.62 -10.86 -5.52
C LEU A 115 -7.90 -12.21 -4.86
N ALA A 116 -9.13 -12.70 -4.93
CA ALA A 116 -9.50 -14.00 -4.35
C ALA A 116 -8.68 -15.14 -4.95
N GLY A 117 -8.45 -15.14 -6.26
CA GLY A 117 -7.66 -16.15 -6.93
C GLY A 117 -6.18 -16.11 -6.53
N ILE A 118 -5.56 -14.95 -6.44
CA ILE A 118 -4.16 -14.81 -5.99
C ILE A 118 -4.03 -15.25 -4.52
N VAL A 119 -4.96 -14.84 -3.64
CA VAL A 119 -4.96 -15.27 -2.23
C VAL A 119 -5.12 -16.78 -2.12
N TYR A 120 -6.01 -17.39 -2.92
CA TYR A 120 -6.21 -18.82 -2.97
C TYR A 120 -4.93 -19.56 -3.40
N LEU A 121 -4.26 -19.10 -4.45
CA LEU A 121 -3.01 -19.69 -4.93
C LEU A 121 -1.90 -19.57 -3.87
N ALA A 122 -1.79 -18.44 -3.21
CA ALA A 122 -0.82 -18.23 -2.14
C ALA A 122 -1.10 -19.14 -0.92
N ALA A 123 -2.37 -19.27 -0.52
CA ALA A 123 -2.77 -20.10 0.61
C ALA A 123 -2.59 -21.61 0.37
N ASN A 124 -2.65 -22.04 -0.89
CA ASN A 124 -2.46 -23.45 -1.30
C ASN A 124 -1.05 -23.74 -1.82
N SER A 125 -0.13 -22.78 -1.72
CA SER A 125 1.27 -23.01 -2.07
C SER A 125 1.93 -23.92 -1.03
N ASN A 126 2.74 -24.89 -1.49
CA ASN A 126 3.49 -25.77 -0.61
C ASN A 126 4.61 -25.04 0.15
N GLU A 127 5.05 -23.93 -0.38
CA GLU A 127 6.12 -23.10 0.19
C GLU A 127 5.61 -21.71 0.53
N LYS A 128 6.17 -21.12 1.58
CA LYS A 128 5.91 -19.72 1.89
C LYS A 128 6.51 -18.80 0.83
N MET A 129 5.91 -17.62 0.71
CA MET A 129 6.44 -16.56 -0.16
C MET A 129 7.90 -16.25 0.19
N PRO A 130 8.79 -16.10 -0.81
CA PRO A 130 10.19 -15.73 -0.57
C PRO A 130 10.30 -14.43 0.22
N ARG A 131 11.12 -14.44 1.25
CA ARG A 131 11.40 -13.29 2.11
C ARG A 131 12.63 -12.54 1.64
N MET A 132 12.59 -11.23 1.75
CA MET A 132 13.80 -10.42 1.68
C MET A 132 14.55 -10.45 2.99
N ALA A 133 15.85 -10.12 2.96
CA ALA A 133 16.60 -9.90 4.18
C ALA A 133 15.95 -8.78 5.01
N MET A 134 15.88 -8.99 6.32
CA MET A 134 15.39 -7.94 7.21
C MET A 134 16.28 -6.69 7.05
N PRO A 135 15.69 -5.49 6.90
CA PRO A 135 16.45 -4.26 6.77
C PRO A 135 17.41 -4.11 7.97
N ALA A 136 18.61 -3.61 7.70
CA ALA A 136 19.54 -3.29 8.78
C ALA A 136 18.90 -2.27 9.75
N PRO A 137 19.12 -2.40 11.07
CA PRO A 137 18.63 -1.42 12.02
C PRO A 137 19.05 -0.02 11.59
N LEU A 138 18.10 0.91 11.54
CA LEU A 138 18.43 2.30 11.28
C LEU A 138 19.42 2.78 12.37
N PRO A 139 20.48 3.51 11.99
CA PRO A 139 21.35 4.11 12.99
C PRO A 139 20.48 5.00 13.89
N ALA A 140 20.71 4.91 15.20
CA ALA A 140 20.01 5.76 16.15
C ALA A 140 20.15 7.21 15.68
N ARG A 141 19.02 7.89 15.51
CA ARG A 141 19.04 9.31 15.13
C ARG A 141 19.85 10.07 16.18
N SER A 142 21.10 10.36 15.87
CA SER A 142 21.87 11.37 16.61
C SER A 142 21.34 12.73 16.17
N GLY A 143 20.29 13.21 16.81
CA GLY A 143 19.76 14.52 16.48
C GLY A 143 18.85 14.97 17.58
N THR A 144 19.18 16.10 18.15
CA THR A 144 18.28 16.93 18.94
C THR A 144 16.94 16.98 18.22
N LEU A 145 15.89 16.53 18.89
CA LEU A 145 14.51 16.73 18.39
C LEU A 145 14.37 18.22 18.11
N ILE A 146 14.34 18.59 16.84
CA ILE A 146 13.95 19.95 16.48
C ILE A 146 12.49 20.05 16.91
N PRO A 147 12.19 20.87 17.92
CA PRO A 147 10.80 21.03 18.33
C PRO A 147 9.99 21.49 17.12
N PRO A 148 8.76 21.00 16.96
CA PRO A 148 7.90 21.43 15.85
C PRO A 148 7.83 22.97 15.89
N ARG A 149 8.05 23.61 14.74
CA ARG A 149 7.89 25.06 14.65
C ARG A 149 6.47 25.39 15.10
N PRO A 150 6.30 26.32 16.05
CA PRO A 150 4.96 26.75 16.42
C PRO A 150 4.26 27.28 15.16
N PHE A 151 3.03 26.82 14.94
CA PHE A 151 2.22 27.34 13.85
C PHE A 151 2.18 28.86 13.96
N PRO A 152 2.41 29.60 12.85
CA PRO A 152 2.28 31.04 12.87
C PRO A 152 0.85 31.40 13.35
N ARG A 153 0.76 32.15 14.43
CA ARG A 153 -0.56 32.64 14.87
C ARG A 153 -1.11 33.53 13.77
N PRO A 154 -2.40 33.42 13.40
CA PRO A 154 -3.01 34.32 12.44
C PRO A 154 -2.82 35.75 12.95
N ARG A 155 -2.41 36.64 12.06
CA ARG A 155 -2.27 38.06 12.40
C ARG A 155 -3.66 38.63 12.73
N LYS A 156 -3.73 39.51 13.68
CA LYS A 156 -5.01 40.17 14.05
C LYS A 156 -5.69 40.90 12.88
N SER A 157 -4.96 41.19 11.81
CA SER A 157 -5.46 41.79 10.58
C SER A 157 -6.22 40.80 9.64
N ASP A 158 -6.15 39.50 9.92
CA ASP A 158 -6.78 38.48 9.06
C ASP A 158 -8.18 38.07 9.54
N ALA A 159 -8.70 38.75 10.55
CA ALA A 159 -10.09 38.59 10.97
C ALA A 159 -11.02 39.25 9.92
N PRO A 160 -12.01 38.51 9.38
CA PRO A 160 -12.95 39.09 8.44
C PRO A 160 -13.72 40.21 9.15
N THR A 161 -13.51 41.45 8.71
CA THR A 161 -14.32 42.61 9.13
C THR A 161 -15.62 42.59 8.32
N GLY A 162 -16.56 41.76 8.73
CA GLY A 162 -17.87 41.71 8.11
C GLY A 162 -18.80 40.85 8.94
N SER A 163 -19.73 41.49 9.62
CA SER A 163 -20.89 40.79 10.17
C SER A 163 -21.73 40.27 9.01
N PRO A 164 -22.13 38.99 8.96
CA PRO A 164 -23.08 38.53 7.96
C PRO A 164 -24.43 39.18 8.24
N SER A 165 -24.92 39.99 7.31
CA SER A 165 -26.27 40.51 7.31
C SER A 165 -27.22 39.40 6.87
N TRP A 166 -27.70 38.61 7.78
CA TRP A 166 -28.89 37.78 7.60
C TRP A 166 -30.02 38.47 8.35
N ALA A 167 -30.83 39.25 7.67
CA ALA A 167 -32.19 39.62 8.02
C ALA A 167 -33.14 39.02 7.02
#